data_dd7a278f47edade4c79a460cf7061869
#
_entry.id   dd7a278f47edade4c79a460cf7061869
#
_cell.length_a   1.000
_cell.length_b   1.000
_cell.length_c   1.000
_cell.angle_alpha   90.00
_cell.angle_beta   90.00
_cell.angle_gamma   90.00
#
_symmetry.space_group_name_H-M   'P 1'
#
loop_
_entity.id
_entity.type
_entity.pdbx_description
1 polymer ?
#
loop_
_entity_poly.entity_id
_entity_poly.type
_entity_poly.pdbx_seq_one_letter_code
_entity_poly.pdbx_strand_id
1 'polypeptide(L)'
;MLDIKFIRENPELVKENIRKKFKEHKLPLVDEVIELDAKKREVNTRANELRATRNKISKEIGALMAQGKREEAEEKKQLVSRQAEELAELERLEAELAAALNERMMKIPNIIDPSVPIGKSDEDNVEVQVYGETKVADFEIPYHTDIMAKFNGIDKAAAGKVAGEGFYYLMGDIARLHSAVLSYARDFMIDKGFTYCIPPFMIRSNVVTGVMSFEEMDAMMYKIEGEDLYLIGTSEHSMIGKFIDTFTNESELPLTLTSYSPCFRKEKGAHGIEERGIYRIHQFEKQEMIVICKPEESMEWFNKMWSYSVELFRSLDIPVRTLECCSGDLADLKVKSYDVEAWSPKQGKFFEVCSCSNLGDAQARRLGIRIKGADGSKYLAHTLNNTVVAP
;
A
#
# COMPACT_ATOMS: atom_id res chain seq x y z
N MET A 1 7.99 2.97 2.24
CA MET A 1 9.25 3.73 1.98
C MET A 1 10.09 3.65 3.24
N LEU A 2 11.38 3.32 3.11
CA LEU A 2 12.30 3.28 4.26
C LEU A 2 12.66 4.70 4.75
N ASP A 3 13.24 4.79 5.95
CA ASP A 3 13.83 6.01 6.46
C ASP A 3 15.20 6.27 5.79
N ILE A 4 15.46 7.49 5.30
CA ILE A 4 16.74 7.83 4.68
C ILE A 4 17.90 7.72 5.66
N LYS A 5 17.68 8.03 6.94
CA LYS A 5 18.70 7.87 7.99
C LYS A 5 19.04 6.39 8.16
N PHE A 6 18.02 5.52 8.18
CA PHE A 6 18.22 4.07 8.26
C PHE A 6 19.03 3.54 7.06
N ILE A 7 18.71 3.96 5.83
CA ILE A 7 19.46 3.55 4.62
C ILE A 7 20.91 4.00 4.73
N ARG A 8 21.16 5.23 5.14
CA ARG A 8 22.48 5.81 5.28
C ARG A 8 23.34 5.12 6.34
N GLU A 9 22.73 4.71 7.45
CA GLU A 9 23.40 4.03 8.56
C GLU A 9 23.58 2.52 8.29
N ASN A 10 22.75 1.91 7.43
CA ASN A 10 22.72 0.47 7.18
C ASN A 10 22.65 0.12 5.69
N PRO A 11 23.50 0.68 4.81
CA PRO A 11 23.38 0.49 3.36
C PRO A 11 23.52 -0.97 2.94
N GLU A 12 24.42 -1.73 3.56
CA GLU A 12 24.62 -3.13 3.20
C GLU A 12 23.44 -4.03 3.63
N LEU A 13 22.80 -3.73 4.76
CA LEU A 13 21.57 -4.42 5.16
C LEU A 13 20.45 -4.20 4.14
N VAL A 14 20.29 -2.96 3.66
CA VAL A 14 19.29 -2.64 2.63
C VAL A 14 19.61 -3.35 1.31
N LYS A 15 20.87 -3.36 0.88
CA LYS A 15 21.32 -4.09 -0.32
C LYS A 15 21.12 -5.59 -0.18
N GLU A 16 21.41 -6.16 1.00
CA GLU A 16 21.14 -7.59 1.27
C GLU A 16 19.65 -7.92 1.18
N ASN A 17 18.80 -7.07 1.76
CA ASN A 17 17.35 -7.23 1.66
C ASN A 17 16.85 -7.18 0.19
N ILE A 18 17.40 -6.29 -0.64
CA ILE A 18 17.11 -6.23 -2.08
C ILE A 18 17.50 -7.54 -2.77
N ARG A 19 18.68 -8.13 -2.44
CA ARG A 19 19.11 -9.44 -2.96
C ARG A 19 18.18 -10.57 -2.50
N LYS A 20 17.78 -10.58 -1.23
CA LYS A 20 16.82 -11.56 -0.68
C LYS A 20 15.47 -11.50 -1.42
N LYS A 21 15.08 -10.33 -1.92
CA LYS A 21 13.87 -10.14 -2.74
C LYS A 21 14.10 -10.39 -4.24
N PHE A 22 15.29 -10.84 -4.67
CA PHE A 22 15.65 -11.08 -6.07
C PHE A 22 15.43 -9.86 -6.99
N LYS A 23 15.72 -8.66 -6.46
CA LYS A 23 15.54 -7.37 -7.18
C LYS A 23 16.86 -6.64 -7.35
N GLU A 24 17.92 -7.34 -7.76
CA GLU A 24 19.30 -6.83 -7.87
C GLU A 24 19.40 -5.58 -8.74
N HIS A 25 18.51 -5.40 -9.70
CA HIS A 25 18.43 -4.20 -10.53
C HIS A 25 18.14 -2.93 -9.72
N LYS A 26 17.66 -3.06 -8.46
CA LYS A 26 17.43 -1.94 -7.53
C LYS A 26 18.63 -1.62 -6.63
N LEU A 27 19.70 -2.42 -6.65
CA LEU A 27 20.88 -2.17 -5.82
C LEU A 27 21.50 -0.77 -5.99
N PRO A 28 21.64 -0.23 -7.22
CA PRO A 28 22.20 1.12 -7.41
C PRO A 28 21.42 2.23 -6.71
N LEU A 29 20.10 2.03 -6.51
CA LEU A 29 19.24 3.03 -5.85
C LEU A 29 19.70 3.36 -4.43
N VAL A 30 20.34 2.40 -3.73
CA VAL A 30 20.83 2.61 -2.36
C VAL A 30 21.94 3.65 -2.33
N ASP A 31 22.89 3.56 -3.24
CA ASP A 31 23.99 4.51 -3.34
C ASP A 31 23.50 5.86 -3.88
N GLU A 32 22.62 5.86 -4.88
CA GLU A 32 22.01 7.07 -5.43
C GLU A 32 21.28 7.89 -4.36
N VAL A 33 20.47 7.26 -3.50
CA VAL A 33 19.74 7.99 -2.45
C VAL A 33 20.67 8.55 -1.39
N ILE A 34 21.78 7.87 -1.07
CA ILE A 34 22.79 8.36 -0.12
C ILE A 34 23.50 9.59 -0.69
N GLU A 35 23.85 9.56 -1.98
CA GLU A 35 24.47 10.70 -2.66
C GLU A 35 23.53 11.90 -2.76
N LEU A 36 22.27 11.66 -3.15
CA LEU A 36 21.24 12.70 -3.25
C LEU A 36 20.95 13.34 -1.88
N ASP A 37 20.88 12.52 -0.83
CA ASP A 37 20.71 13.02 0.54
C ASP A 37 21.91 13.87 0.99
N ALA A 38 23.12 13.45 0.67
CA ALA A 38 24.32 14.22 0.98
C ALA A 38 24.32 15.59 0.30
N LYS A 39 24.05 15.63 -1.02
CA LYS A 39 23.93 16.88 -1.80
C LYS A 39 22.82 17.77 -1.27
N LYS A 40 21.66 17.21 -0.98
CA LYS A 40 20.51 17.96 -0.42
C LYS A 40 20.87 18.59 0.92
N ARG A 41 21.55 17.87 1.81
CA ARG A 41 22.00 18.40 3.12
C ARG A 41 23.01 19.52 2.97
N GLU A 42 23.95 19.41 2.02
CA GLU A 42 24.93 20.46 1.72
C GLU A 42 24.20 21.74 1.24
N VAL A 43 23.31 21.61 0.25
CA VAL A 43 22.52 22.72 -0.29
C VAL A 43 21.68 23.39 0.81
N ASN A 44 21.04 22.60 1.65
CA ASN A 44 20.22 23.11 2.76
C ASN A 44 21.07 23.84 3.80
N THR A 45 22.26 23.33 4.13
CA THR A 45 23.20 24.01 5.04
C THR A 45 23.59 25.37 4.47
N ARG A 46 24.00 25.44 3.19
CA ARG A 46 24.36 26.69 2.52
C ARG A 46 23.20 27.67 2.45
N ALA A 47 22.00 27.21 2.11
CA ALA A 47 20.80 28.06 2.10
C ALA A 47 20.50 28.65 3.49
N ASN A 48 20.64 27.85 4.56
CA ASN A 48 20.44 28.31 5.93
C ASN A 48 21.49 29.34 6.37
N GLU A 49 22.76 29.15 6.00
CA GLU A 49 23.81 30.14 6.25
C GLU A 49 23.51 31.47 5.56
N LEU A 50 23.06 31.44 4.30
CA LEU A 50 22.68 32.66 3.56
C LEU A 50 21.43 33.33 4.19
N ARG A 51 20.43 32.58 4.61
CA ARG A 51 19.25 33.11 5.33
C ARG A 51 19.66 33.81 6.63
N ALA A 52 20.56 33.18 7.42
CA ALA A 52 21.08 33.77 8.65
C ALA A 52 21.86 35.04 8.38
N THR A 53 22.77 35.03 7.38
CA THR A 53 23.59 36.18 6.98
C THR A 53 22.71 37.33 6.46
N ARG A 54 21.73 37.05 5.61
CA ARG A 54 20.76 38.02 5.12
C ARG A 54 20.00 38.70 6.26
N ASN A 55 19.51 37.92 7.24
CA ASN A 55 18.81 38.47 8.39
C ASN A 55 19.69 39.39 9.23
N LYS A 56 20.98 39.05 9.39
CA LYS A 56 21.96 39.89 10.08
C LYS A 56 22.20 41.22 9.32
N ILE A 57 22.50 41.14 8.02
CA ILE A 57 22.75 42.30 7.17
C ILE A 57 21.52 43.21 7.10
N SER A 58 20.31 42.65 7.04
CA SER A 58 19.06 43.45 7.04
C SER A 58 18.92 44.28 8.34
N LYS A 59 19.28 43.76 9.48
CA LYS A 59 19.31 44.52 10.74
C LYS A 59 20.39 45.63 10.71
N GLU A 60 21.56 45.36 10.14
CA GLU A 60 22.65 46.29 10.02
C GLU A 60 22.25 47.48 9.06
N ILE A 61 21.56 47.16 7.96
CA ILE A 61 21.03 48.19 7.05
C ILE A 61 20.09 49.14 7.80
N GLY A 62 19.17 48.60 8.63
CA GLY A 62 18.29 49.38 9.47
C GLY A 62 19.04 50.35 10.40
N ALA A 63 20.09 49.83 11.06
CA ALA A 63 20.93 50.63 11.95
C ALA A 63 21.71 51.73 11.22
N LEU A 64 22.29 51.42 10.05
CA LEU A 64 23.04 52.37 9.21
C LEU A 64 22.09 53.47 8.66
N MET A 65 20.89 53.14 8.25
CA MET A 65 19.90 54.11 7.82
C MET A 65 19.48 55.06 8.96
N ALA A 66 19.32 54.53 10.17
CA ALA A 66 19.03 55.34 11.37
C ALA A 66 20.17 56.32 11.73
N GLN A 67 21.43 55.94 11.40
CA GLN A 67 22.63 56.75 11.60
C GLN A 67 22.91 57.74 10.44
N GLY A 68 22.11 57.74 9.38
CA GLY A 68 22.29 58.59 8.20
C GLY A 68 23.38 58.14 7.23
N LYS A 69 23.95 56.93 7.41
CA LYS A 69 25.02 56.35 6.61
C LYS A 69 24.48 55.68 5.34
N ARG A 70 23.97 56.47 4.42
CA ARG A 70 23.22 56.01 3.24
C ARG A 70 24.07 55.20 2.26
N GLU A 71 25.33 55.55 2.03
CA GLU A 71 26.24 54.87 1.08
C GLU A 71 26.54 53.44 1.61
N GLU A 72 26.95 53.33 2.88
CA GLU A 72 27.21 52.04 3.50
C GLU A 72 25.96 51.13 3.53
N ALA A 73 24.77 51.73 3.72
CA ALA A 73 23.52 50.98 3.67
C ALA A 73 23.18 50.49 2.25
N GLU A 74 23.52 51.28 1.18
CA GLU A 74 23.26 50.88 -0.18
C GLU A 74 24.19 49.75 -0.66
N GLU A 75 25.48 49.79 -0.29
CA GLU A 75 26.39 48.67 -0.53
C GLU A 75 25.89 47.34 0.09
N LYS A 76 25.38 47.44 1.32
CA LYS A 76 24.80 46.26 2.01
C LYS A 76 23.49 45.78 1.35
N LYS A 77 22.68 46.68 0.81
CA LYS A 77 21.49 46.29 0.04
C LYS A 77 21.84 45.54 -1.24
N GLN A 78 22.87 46.01 -1.97
CA GLN A 78 23.37 45.28 -3.16
C GLN A 78 23.88 43.87 -2.79
N LEU A 79 24.59 43.74 -1.65
CA LEU A 79 25.02 42.42 -1.16
C LEU A 79 23.81 41.54 -0.85
N VAL A 80 22.78 42.07 -0.17
CA VAL A 80 21.53 41.30 0.12
C VAL A 80 20.83 40.90 -1.19
N SER A 81 20.83 41.75 -2.22
CA SER A 81 20.25 41.43 -3.52
C SER A 81 20.94 40.25 -4.19
N ARG A 82 22.30 40.24 -4.23
CA ARG A 82 23.07 39.11 -4.76
C ARG A 82 22.85 37.83 -3.96
N GLN A 83 22.82 37.93 -2.63
CA GLN A 83 22.52 36.77 -1.77
C GLN A 83 21.09 36.25 -1.96
N ALA A 84 20.13 37.12 -2.32
CA ALA A 84 18.77 36.66 -2.62
C ALA A 84 18.69 35.85 -3.91
N GLU A 85 19.47 36.21 -4.94
CA GLU A 85 19.56 35.43 -6.18
C GLU A 85 20.22 34.05 -5.93
N GLU A 86 21.33 34.02 -5.20
CA GLU A 86 22.00 32.75 -4.80
C GLU A 86 21.05 31.86 -3.97
N LEU A 87 20.32 32.47 -3.03
CA LEU A 87 19.35 31.74 -2.20
C LEU A 87 18.21 31.14 -3.04
N ALA A 88 17.66 31.90 -3.99
CA ALA A 88 16.60 31.40 -4.87
C ALA A 88 17.08 30.19 -5.71
N GLU A 89 18.31 30.23 -6.20
CA GLU A 89 18.90 29.11 -6.94
C GLU A 89 19.09 27.87 -6.05
N LEU A 90 19.59 28.07 -4.82
CA LEU A 90 19.73 26.98 -3.85
C LEU A 90 18.36 26.38 -3.45
N GLU A 91 17.33 27.19 -3.29
CA GLU A 91 15.98 26.72 -2.98
C GLU A 91 15.38 25.90 -4.15
N ARG A 92 15.64 26.31 -5.39
CA ARG A 92 15.27 25.55 -6.59
C ARG A 92 15.98 24.21 -6.61
N LEU A 93 17.30 24.21 -6.40
CA LEU A 93 18.11 22.98 -6.38
C LEU A 93 17.72 22.04 -5.22
N GLU A 94 17.38 22.60 -4.04
CA GLU A 94 16.89 21.81 -2.91
C GLU A 94 15.58 21.09 -3.26
N ALA A 95 14.65 21.79 -3.95
CA ALA A 95 13.38 21.20 -4.40
C ALA A 95 13.61 20.08 -5.44
N GLU A 96 14.52 20.31 -6.42
CA GLU A 96 14.88 19.30 -7.42
C GLU A 96 15.51 18.07 -6.78
N LEU A 97 16.44 18.25 -5.86
CA LEU A 97 17.08 17.14 -5.11
C LEU A 97 16.08 16.39 -4.23
N ALA A 98 15.16 17.12 -3.60
CA ALA A 98 14.11 16.50 -2.79
C ALA A 98 13.19 15.62 -3.63
N ALA A 99 12.78 16.09 -4.80
CA ALA A 99 11.94 15.32 -5.73
C ALA A 99 12.68 14.07 -6.25
N ALA A 100 13.95 14.24 -6.69
CA ALA A 100 14.78 13.15 -7.18
C ALA A 100 15.04 12.10 -6.09
N LEU A 101 15.32 12.53 -4.86
CA LEU A 101 15.52 11.65 -3.71
C LEU A 101 14.23 10.86 -3.42
N ASN A 102 13.09 11.53 -3.34
CA ASN A 102 11.83 10.88 -3.07
C ASN A 102 11.46 9.83 -4.12
N GLU A 103 11.67 10.13 -5.40
CA GLU A 103 11.40 9.19 -6.49
C GLU A 103 12.20 7.89 -6.34
N ARG A 104 13.49 7.97 -5.98
CA ARG A 104 14.34 6.78 -5.77
C ARG A 104 13.96 6.04 -4.50
N MET A 105 13.73 6.78 -3.41
CA MET A 105 13.29 6.21 -2.12
C MET A 105 12.00 5.39 -2.26
N MET A 106 11.08 5.83 -3.10
CA MET A 106 9.81 5.14 -3.37
C MET A 106 9.99 3.79 -4.08
N LYS A 107 11.13 3.57 -4.75
CA LYS A 107 11.44 2.33 -5.48
C LYS A 107 12.21 1.31 -4.64
N ILE A 108 12.78 1.72 -3.50
CA ILE A 108 13.49 0.81 -2.59
C ILE A 108 12.46 0.00 -1.81
N PRO A 109 12.54 -1.36 -1.84
CA PRO A 109 11.59 -2.20 -1.13
C PRO A 109 11.76 -2.09 0.40
N ASN A 110 10.68 -2.36 1.11
CA ASN A 110 10.68 -2.44 2.57
C ASN A 110 11.53 -3.61 3.06
N ILE A 111 12.03 -3.52 4.28
CA ILE A 111 12.76 -4.61 4.92
C ILE A 111 11.77 -5.73 5.28
N ILE A 112 12.07 -6.95 4.85
CA ILE A 112 11.25 -8.11 5.18
C ILE A 112 11.50 -8.57 6.62
N ASP A 113 10.48 -9.17 7.24
CA ASP A 113 10.61 -9.78 8.55
C ASP A 113 11.64 -10.94 8.49
N PRO A 114 12.48 -11.13 9.53
CA PRO A 114 13.48 -12.21 9.55
C PRO A 114 12.90 -13.62 9.40
N SER A 115 11.62 -13.82 9.71
CA SER A 115 10.94 -15.12 9.57
C SER A 115 10.50 -15.44 8.15
N VAL A 116 10.51 -14.46 7.23
CA VAL A 116 10.07 -14.64 5.84
C VAL A 116 10.98 -15.67 5.13
N PRO A 117 10.42 -16.71 4.53
CA PRO A 117 11.20 -17.70 3.78
C PRO A 117 11.84 -17.06 2.55
N ILE A 118 13.04 -17.49 2.21
CA ILE A 118 13.76 -17.02 1.03
C ILE A 118 13.37 -17.89 -0.17
N GLY A 119 12.79 -17.25 -1.20
CA GLY A 119 12.34 -17.92 -2.42
C GLY A 119 12.17 -16.91 -3.55
N LYS A 120 12.08 -17.35 -4.81
CA LYS A 120 12.07 -16.50 -6.00
C LYS A 120 10.67 -16.09 -6.45
N SER A 121 9.70 -16.99 -6.29
CA SER A 121 8.34 -16.82 -6.80
C SER A 121 7.33 -17.46 -5.84
N ASP A 122 6.05 -17.34 -6.16
CA ASP A 122 4.92 -17.98 -5.47
C ASP A 122 5.06 -19.50 -5.34
N GLU A 123 5.79 -20.16 -6.25
CA GLU A 123 6.11 -21.60 -6.17
C GLU A 123 6.96 -21.96 -4.92
N ASP A 124 7.70 -21.01 -4.38
CA ASP A 124 8.56 -21.16 -3.19
C ASP A 124 7.84 -20.74 -1.89
N ASN A 125 6.55 -20.42 -1.95
CA ASN A 125 5.76 -20.09 -0.77
C ASN A 125 5.60 -21.32 0.14
N VAL A 126 5.62 -21.12 1.45
CA VAL A 126 5.67 -22.20 2.44
C VAL A 126 4.30 -22.43 3.05
N GLU A 127 3.80 -23.66 2.97
CA GLU A 127 2.56 -24.06 3.65
C GLU A 127 2.73 -24.02 5.17
N VAL A 128 1.95 -23.17 5.83
CA VAL A 128 1.99 -22.96 7.29
C VAL A 128 0.93 -23.83 7.98
N GLN A 129 -0.26 -23.91 7.37
CA GLN A 129 -1.41 -24.56 8.01
C GLN A 129 -2.46 -24.98 6.98
N VAL A 130 -3.13 -26.11 7.27
CA VAL A 130 -4.27 -26.62 6.50
C VAL A 130 -5.44 -26.86 7.45
N TYR A 131 -6.64 -26.45 7.05
CA TYR A 131 -7.89 -26.69 7.76
C TYR A 131 -8.90 -27.38 6.87
N GLY A 132 -9.61 -28.35 7.45
CA GLY A 132 -10.63 -29.13 6.78
C GLY A 132 -10.05 -30.26 5.91
N GLU A 133 -10.94 -31.10 5.38
CA GLU A 133 -10.58 -32.21 4.52
C GLU A 133 -10.76 -31.84 3.05
N THR A 134 -9.73 -32.04 2.26
CA THR A 134 -9.77 -31.87 0.81
C THR A 134 -10.48 -33.07 0.17
N LYS A 135 -11.82 -32.99 0.07
CA LYS A 135 -12.60 -34.07 -0.53
C LYS A 135 -12.65 -33.90 -2.04
N VAL A 136 -12.47 -35.00 -2.75
CA VAL A 136 -12.72 -35.11 -4.19
C VAL A 136 -13.99 -35.93 -4.34
N ALA A 137 -14.96 -35.39 -5.12
CA ALA A 137 -16.20 -36.09 -5.38
C ALA A 137 -15.96 -37.31 -6.28
N ASP A 138 -16.78 -38.34 -6.12
CA ASP A 138 -16.81 -39.52 -7.00
C ASP A 138 -17.60 -39.34 -8.28
N PHE A 139 -18.05 -38.10 -8.53
CA PHE A 139 -18.75 -37.68 -9.74
C PHE A 139 -18.11 -36.41 -10.34
N GLU A 140 -18.38 -36.15 -11.60
CA GLU A 140 -17.88 -34.95 -12.28
C GLU A 140 -18.57 -33.70 -11.75
N ILE A 141 -17.80 -32.81 -11.10
CA ILE A 141 -18.29 -31.49 -10.66
C ILE A 141 -18.25 -30.53 -11.86
N PRO A 142 -19.36 -29.86 -12.23
CA PRO A 142 -19.34 -28.83 -13.27
C PRO A 142 -18.56 -27.59 -12.81
N TYR A 143 -18.15 -26.75 -13.75
CA TYR A 143 -17.56 -25.46 -13.43
C TYR A 143 -18.58 -24.53 -12.75
N HIS A 144 -18.09 -23.62 -11.90
CA HIS A 144 -18.96 -22.66 -11.20
C HIS A 144 -19.84 -21.86 -12.18
N THR A 145 -19.30 -21.41 -13.32
CA THR A 145 -20.06 -20.69 -14.35
C THR A 145 -21.15 -21.57 -15.01
N ASP A 146 -20.92 -22.88 -15.15
CA ASP A 146 -21.93 -23.81 -15.68
C ASP A 146 -23.06 -24.01 -14.65
N ILE A 147 -22.70 -24.06 -13.35
CA ILE A 147 -23.70 -24.11 -12.27
C ILE A 147 -24.51 -22.83 -12.25
N MET A 148 -23.88 -21.67 -12.29
CA MET A 148 -24.54 -20.37 -12.31
C MET A 148 -25.49 -20.22 -13.51
N ALA A 149 -25.08 -20.71 -14.69
CA ALA A 149 -25.90 -20.71 -15.91
C ALA A 149 -27.18 -21.57 -15.75
N LYS A 150 -27.11 -22.73 -15.05
CA LYS A 150 -28.30 -23.56 -14.77
C LYS A 150 -29.35 -22.81 -13.94
N PHE A 151 -28.95 -21.85 -13.13
CA PHE A 151 -29.85 -21.00 -12.35
C PHE A 151 -30.18 -19.67 -13.06
N ASN A 152 -29.84 -19.50 -14.34
CA ASN A 152 -29.93 -18.23 -15.06
C ASN A 152 -29.27 -17.07 -14.29
N GLY A 153 -28.20 -17.38 -13.56
CA GLY A 153 -27.57 -16.49 -12.59
C GLY A 153 -26.37 -15.70 -13.11
N ILE A 154 -25.94 -15.95 -14.38
CA ILE A 154 -24.80 -15.27 -14.99
C ILE A 154 -25.05 -14.99 -16.47
N ASP A 155 -24.63 -13.79 -16.94
CA ASP A 155 -24.60 -13.46 -18.37
C ASP A 155 -23.27 -12.77 -18.72
N LYS A 156 -22.31 -13.56 -19.18
CA LYS A 156 -21.03 -13.08 -19.70
C LYS A 156 -21.13 -12.52 -21.11
N ALA A 157 -22.05 -13.04 -21.93
CA ALA A 157 -22.21 -12.61 -23.31
C ALA A 157 -22.75 -11.17 -23.39
N ALA A 158 -23.74 -10.83 -22.56
CA ALA A 158 -24.22 -9.46 -22.43
C ALA A 158 -23.15 -8.52 -21.87
N ALA A 159 -22.40 -8.96 -20.86
CA ALA A 159 -21.31 -8.18 -20.28
C ALA A 159 -20.22 -7.88 -21.32
N GLY A 160 -19.86 -8.87 -22.16
CA GLY A 160 -18.91 -8.68 -23.26
C GLY A 160 -19.32 -7.59 -24.25
N LYS A 161 -20.63 -7.45 -24.53
CA LYS A 161 -21.16 -6.38 -25.41
C LYS A 161 -21.11 -4.99 -24.75
N VAL A 162 -21.27 -4.93 -23.44
CA VAL A 162 -21.39 -3.66 -22.70
C VAL A 162 -20.05 -3.12 -22.23
N ALA A 163 -19.16 -4.01 -21.73
CA ALA A 163 -17.93 -3.62 -21.05
C ALA A 163 -16.67 -4.34 -21.58
N GLY A 164 -16.85 -5.38 -22.39
CA GLY A 164 -15.76 -6.24 -22.86
C GLY A 164 -15.64 -7.54 -22.05
N GLU A 165 -14.61 -8.32 -22.37
CA GLU A 165 -14.30 -9.54 -21.62
C GLU A 165 -13.79 -9.21 -20.20
N GLY A 166 -13.90 -10.17 -19.27
CA GLY A 166 -13.50 -9.97 -17.88
C GLY A 166 -14.52 -9.22 -17.02
N PHE A 167 -15.76 -9.07 -17.52
CA PHE A 167 -16.92 -8.54 -16.79
C PHE A 167 -18.06 -9.59 -16.78
N TYR A 168 -19.04 -9.37 -15.92
CA TYR A 168 -20.18 -10.27 -15.76
C TYR A 168 -21.45 -9.53 -15.34
N TYR A 169 -22.61 -10.12 -15.61
CA TYR A 169 -23.85 -9.85 -14.89
C TYR A 169 -24.14 -11.03 -13.98
N LEU A 170 -24.37 -10.77 -12.69
CA LEU A 170 -24.97 -11.73 -11.78
C LEU A 170 -26.47 -11.44 -11.67
N MET A 171 -27.30 -12.49 -11.64
CA MET A 171 -28.74 -12.35 -11.65
C MET A 171 -29.42 -13.33 -10.69
N GLY A 172 -30.66 -13.01 -10.32
CA GLY A 172 -31.52 -13.89 -9.54
C GLY A 172 -30.89 -14.33 -8.21
N ASP A 173 -31.00 -15.63 -7.93
CA ASP A 173 -30.52 -16.19 -6.66
C ASP A 173 -28.98 -16.22 -6.55
N ILE A 174 -28.25 -16.27 -7.66
CA ILE A 174 -26.80 -16.15 -7.65
C ILE A 174 -26.37 -14.76 -7.19
N ALA A 175 -27.00 -13.69 -7.69
CA ALA A 175 -26.73 -12.32 -7.23
C ALA A 175 -27.11 -12.14 -5.75
N ARG A 176 -28.20 -12.77 -5.29
CA ARG A 176 -28.60 -12.76 -3.88
C ARG A 176 -27.59 -13.49 -2.99
N LEU A 177 -27.08 -14.66 -3.46
CA LEU A 177 -26.06 -15.42 -2.74
C LEU A 177 -24.76 -14.61 -2.61
N HIS A 178 -24.31 -13.98 -3.69
CA HIS A 178 -23.15 -13.09 -3.68
C HIS A 178 -23.30 -11.96 -2.64
N SER A 179 -24.45 -11.27 -2.65
CA SER A 179 -24.74 -10.22 -1.67
C SER A 179 -24.84 -10.76 -0.24
N ALA A 180 -25.37 -11.97 -0.07
CA ALA A 180 -25.48 -12.61 1.25
C ALA A 180 -24.10 -12.94 1.84
N VAL A 181 -23.16 -13.43 1.03
CA VAL A 181 -21.77 -13.69 1.47
C VAL A 181 -21.08 -12.40 1.90
N LEU A 182 -21.24 -11.31 1.15
CA LEU A 182 -20.70 -9.99 1.53
C LEU A 182 -21.32 -9.47 2.83
N SER A 183 -22.63 -9.63 2.99
CA SER A 183 -23.34 -9.21 4.21
C SER A 183 -22.89 -10.03 5.42
N TYR A 184 -22.73 -11.34 5.25
CA TYR A 184 -22.22 -12.23 6.30
C TYR A 184 -20.82 -11.83 6.72
N ALA A 185 -19.91 -11.61 5.77
CA ALA A 185 -18.54 -11.18 6.04
C ALA A 185 -18.47 -9.82 6.76
N ARG A 186 -19.31 -8.86 6.36
CA ARG A 186 -19.45 -7.58 7.04
C ARG A 186 -19.84 -7.75 8.51
N ASP A 187 -20.92 -8.49 8.75
CA ASP A 187 -21.48 -8.67 10.09
C ASP A 187 -20.50 -9.49 10.97
N PHE A 188 -19.86 -10.49 10.40
CA PHE A 188 -18.76 -11.24 11.06
C PHE A 188 -17.64 -10.30 11.56
N MET A 189 -17.22 -9.34 10.74
CA MET A 189 -16.17 -8.39 11.15
C MET A 189 -16.67 -7.37 12.18
N ILE A 190 -17.94 -6.94 12.11
CA ILE A 190 -18.54 -6.07 13.13
C ILE A 190 -18.56 -6.81 14.49
N ASP A 191 -18.90 -8.09 14.49
CA ASP A 191 -18.90 -8.93 15.71
C ASP A 191 -17.48 -9.13 16.29
N LYS A 192 -16.44 -9.02 15.45
CA LYS A 192 -15.02 -8.97 15.89
C LYS A 192 -14.60 -7.59 16.40
N GLY A 193 -15.50 -6.61 16.46
CA GLY A 193 -15.23 -5.26 16.95
C GLY A 193 -14.68 -4.27 15.91
N PHE A 194 -14.75 -4.61 14.62
CA PHE A 194 -14.34 -3.70 13.55
C PHE A 194 -15.41 -2.67 13.22
N THR A 195 -15.02 -1.42 13.02
CA THR A 195 -15.92 -0.38 12.55
C THR A 195 -16.13 -0.50 11.05
N TYR A 196 -17.40 -0.68 10.63
CA TYR A 196 -17.75 -0.77 9.22
C TYR A 196 -17.74 0.59 8.53
N CYS A 197 -17.10 0.66 7.36
CA CYS A 197 -16.96 1.86 6.54
C CYS A 197 -17.28 1.57 5.07
N ILE A 198 -17.89 2.54 4.39
CA ILE A 198 -17.99 2.59 2.93
C ILE A 198 -17.14 3.78 2.47
N PRO A 199 -15.98 3.51 1.84
CA PRO A 199 -15.05 4.56 1.44
C PRO A 199 -15.37 5.14 0.05
N PRO A 200 -14.74 6.26 -0.36
CA PRO A 200 -14.71 6.66 -1.76
C PRO A 200 -14.08 5.58 -2.65
N PHE A 201 -14.68 5.33 -3.82
CA PHE A 201 -14.19 4.32 -4.76
C PHE A 201 -13.23 4.89 -5.82
N MET A 202 -12.94 6.18 -5.72
CA MET A 202 -11.92 6.88 -6.51
C MET A 202 -11.00 7.64 -5.57
N ILE A 203 -9.70 7.61 -5.87
CA ILE A 203 -8.66 8.24 -5.05
C ILE A 203 -7.69 9.05 -5.92
N ARG A 204 -7.03 10.04 -5.32
CA ARG A 204 -6.03 10.87 -6.01
C ARG A 204 -4.67 10.17 -6.11
N SER A 205 -3.84 10.65 -7.04
CA SER A 205 -2.50 10.11 -7.30
C SER A 205 -1.61 10.06 -6.07
N ASN A 206 -1.69 11.05 -5.18
CA ASN A 206 -0.90 11.09 -3.94
C ASN A 206 -1.29 9.96 -2.96
N VAL A 207 -2.56 9.55 -2.95
CA VAL A 207 -2.99 8.37 -2.17
C VAL A 207 -2.49 7.10 -2.83
N VAL A 208 -2.66 6.96 -4.17
CA VAL A 208 -2.20 5.77 -4.92
C VAL A 208 -0.72 5.51 -4.66
N THR A 209 0.13 6.53 -4.85
CA THR A 209 1.58 6.40 -4.63
C THR A 209 1.94 6.19 -3.16
N GLY A 210 1.06 6.54 -2.24
CA GLY A 210 1.22 6.27 -0.81
C GLY A 210 1.00 4.81 -0.42
N VAL A 211 0.07 4.11 -1.10
CA VAL A 211 -0.40 2.78 -0.69
C VAL A 211 0.21 1.63 -1.49
N MET A 212 0.77 1.88 -2.68
CA MET A 212 1.35 0.84 -3.54
C MET A 212 2.64 1.30 -4.21
N SER A 213 3.33 0.36 -4.88
CA SER A 213 4.48 0.66 -5.73
C SER A 213 4.04 1.23 -7.10
N PHE A 214 4.97 1.86 -7.82
CA PHE A 214 4.69 2.33 -9.20
C PHE A 214 4.42 1.17 -10.18
N GLU A 215 5.07 0.02 -9.96
CA GLU A 215 4.89 -1.18 -10.77
C GLU A 215 3.46 -1.72 -10.61
N GLU A 216 2.99 -1.85 -9.37
CA GLU A 216 1.62 -2.25 -9.07
C GLU A 216 0.58 -1.25 -9.60
N MET A 217 0.86 0.05 -9.48
CA MET A 217 -0.03 1.10 -9.99
C MET A 217 -0.26 0.96 -11.50
N ASP A 218 0.79 0.78 -12.29
CA ASP A 218 0.65 0.63 -13.76
C ASP A 218 -0.06 -0.67 -14.15
N ALA A 219 0.22 -1.76 -13.45
CA ALA A 219 -0.39 -3.07 -13.72
C ALA A 219 -1.88 -3.12 -13.33
N MET A 220 -2.27 -2.43 -12.27
CA MET A 220 -3.57 -2.59 -11.62
C MET A 220 -4.55 -1.45 -11.89
N MET A 221 -4.12 -0.17 -11.81
CA MET A 221 -5.03 0.95 -11.62
C MET A 221 -5.63 1.51 -12.92
N TYR A 222 -6.96 1.69 -12.95
CA TYR A 222 -7.63 2.51 -13.95
C TYR A 222 -7.57 3.99 -13.56
N LYS A 223 -7.13 4.84 -14.49
CA LYS A 223 -7.11 6.30 -14.34
C LYS A 223 -8.29 6.92 -15.07
N ILE A 224 -8.92 7.91 -14.46
CA ILE A 224 -9.95 8.73 -15.13
C ILE A 224 -9.25 9.77 -16.01
N GLU A 225 -9.62 9.81 -17.29
CA GLU A 225 -9.05 10.75 -18.24
C GLU A 225 -9.45 12.19 -17.90
N GLY A 226 -8.48 13.09 -17.93
CA GLY A 226 -8.68 14.51 -17.62
C GLY A 226 -8.77 14.85 -16.13
N GLU A 227 -8.69 13.85 -15.23
CA GLU A 227 -8.84 14.03 -13.79
C GLU A 227 -7.65 13.43 -13.01
N ASP A 228 -7.34 13.99 -11.84
CA ASP A 228 -6.44 13.34 -10.89
C ASP A 228 -7.20 12.34 -10.02
N LEU A 229 -7.84 11.35 -10.66
CA LEU A 229 -8.61 10.30 -10.02
C LEU A 229 -8.29 8.92 -10.61
N TYR A 230 -8.29 7.92 -9.74
CA TYR A 230 -8.06 6.51 -10.05
C TYR A 230 -9.14 5.68 -9.38
N LEU A 231 -9.68 4.68 -10.09
CA LEU A 231 -10.57 3.69 -9.49
C LEU A 231 -9.76 2.78 -8.55
N ILE A 232 -10.30 2.49 -7.38
CA ILE A 232 -9.61 1.64 -6.40
C ILE A 232 -9.57 0.18 -6.82
N GLY A 233 -8.44 -0.49 -6.62
CA GLY A 233 -8.28 -1.94 -6.77
C GLY A 233 -8.64 -2.74 -5.51
N THR A 234 -8.82 -2.04 -4.40
CA THR A 234 -9.23 -2.54 -3.07
C THR A 234 -9.64 -1.36 -2.20
N SER A 235 -10.54 -1.57 -1.26
CA SER A 235 -10.90 -0.52 -0.29
C SER A 235 -9.76 -0.12 0.64
N GLU A 236 -8.74 -0.97 0.83
CA GLU A 236 -7.51 -0.63 1.55
C GLU A 236 -6.96 0.73 1.11
N HIS A 237 -6.87 0.95 -0.20
CA HIS A 237 -6.29 2.18 -0.76
C HIS A 237 -6.97 3.44 -0.21
N SER A 238 -8.29 3.46 -0.26
CA SER A 238 -9.09 4.58 0.20
C SER A 238 -9.10 4.68 1.72
N MET A 239 -9.16 3.54 2.41
CA MET A 239 -9.22 3.49 3.87
C MET A 239 -7.92 3.95 4.52
N ILE A 240 -6.76 3.58 3.98
CA ILE A 240 -5.46 4.10 4.43
C ILE A 240 -5.34 5.57 4.05
N GLY A 241 -5.78 5.96 2.85
CA GLY A 241 -5.81 7.36 2.41
C GLY A 241 -6.62 8.30 3.30
N LYS A 242 -7.61 7.79 4.03
CA LYS A 242 -8.39 8.54 5.04
C LYS A 242 -7.51 9.21 6.09
N PHE A 243 -6.34 8.64 6.37
CA PHE A 243 -5.44 9.07 7.44
C PHE A 243 -4.24 9.89 6.93
N ILE A 244 -4.25 10.35 5.68
CA ILE A 244 -3.17 11.18 5.13
C ILE A 244 -2.95 12.42 6.00
N ASP A 245 -1.68 12.69 6.35
CA ASP A 245 -1.23 13.81 7.18
C ASP A 245 -1.94 13.92 8.55
N THR A 246 -2.38 12.81 9.12
CA THR A 246 -3.05 12.80 10.42
C THR A 246 -2.13 12.43 11.58
N PHE A 247 -2.55 12.89 12.77
CA PHE A 247 -2.05 12.42 14.06
C PHE A 247 -3.18 11.74 14.81
N THR A 248 -3.00 10.46 15.14
CA THR A 248 -3.90 9.70 16.00
C THR A 248 -3.30 9.64 17.41
N ASN A 249 -4.09 9.89 18.44
CA ASN A 249 -3.59 9.71 19.80
C ASN A 249 -3.36 8.21 20.09
N GLU A 250 -2.31 7.89 20.80
CA GLU A 250 -1.97 6.52 21.17
C GLU A 250 -3.12 5.78 21.88
N SER A 251 -3.91 6.51 22.67
CA SER A 251 -5.07 5.96 23.39
C SER A 251 -6.25 5.56 22.50
N GLU A 252 -6.26 5.97 21.23
CA GLU A 252 -7.28 5.63 20.25
C GLU A 252 -6.93 4.36 19.46
N LEU A 253 -5.72 3.85 19.63
CA LEU A 253 -5.22 2.67 18.91
C LEU A 253 -5.53 1.36 19.65
N PRO A 254 -5.70 0.26 18.95
CA PRO A 254 -5.66 0.15 17.48
C PRO A 254 -6.94 0.67 16.82
N LEU A 255 -6.83 1.22 15.60
CA LEU A 255 -7.97 1.49 14.74
C LEU A 255 -8.27 0.25 13.91
N THR A 256 -9.41 -0.38 14.17
CA THR A 256 -9.86 -1.59 13.48
C THR A 256 -11.05 -1.26 12.58
N LEU A 257 -10.84 -1.33 11.27
CA LEU A 257 -11.82 -0.93 10.27
C LEU A 257 -12.09 -2.09 9.32
N THR A 258 -13.35 -2.26 8.94
CA THR A 258 -13.74 -3.17 7.85
C THR A 258 -14.52 -2.40 6.80
N SER A 259 -14.31 -2.71 5.54
CA SER A 259 -14.88 -1.93 4.45
C SER A 259 -15.29 -2.79 3.26
N TYR A 260 -16.46 -2.46 2.72
CA TYR A 260 -16.94 -2.98 1.45
C TYR A 260 -16.55 -2.01 0.32
N SER A 261 -16.15 -2.56 -0.81
CA SER A 261 -16.08 -1.81 -2.06
C SER A 261 -16.21 -2.69 -3.31
N PRO A 262 -16.68 -2.13 -4.43
CA PRO A 262 -16.28 -2.61 -5.72
C PRO A 262 -14.77 -2.40 -5.88
N CYS A 263 -14.12 -3.29 -6.62
CA CYS A 263 -12.70 -3.26 -6.92
C CYS A 263 -12.51 -3.31 -8.43
N PHE A 264 -11.59 -2.51 -8.94
CA PHE A 264 -11.32 -2.39 -10.37
C PHE A 264 -9.85 -2.65 -10.65
N ARG A 265 -9.55 -3.68 -11.47
CA ARG A 265 -8.18 -4.07 -11.79
C ARG A 265 -8.01 -4.29 -13.27
N LYS A 266 -6.92 -3.76 -13.84
CA LYS A 266 -6.55 -3.98 -15.25
C LYS A 266 -6.13 -5.41 -15.53
N GLU A 267 -5.67 -6.15 -14.53
CA GLU A 267 -5.17 -7.52 -14.64
C GLU A 267 -4.14 -7.71 -15.77
N LYS A 268 -3.27 -6.70 -15.99
CA LYS A 268 -2.23 -6.77 -17.01
C LYS A 268 -1.24 -7.90 -16.71
N GLY A 269 -1.05 -8.77 -17.70
CA GLY A 269 -0.08 -9.87 -17.61
C GLY A 269 -0.61 -11.12 -16.91
N ALA A 270 -1.85 -11.12 -16.47
CA ALA A 270 -2.49 -12.31 -15.92
C ALA A 270 -2.96 -13.22 -17.07
N HIS A 271 -2.33 -14.39 -17.21
CA HIS A 271 -2.68 -15.42 -18.18
C HIS A 271 -2.81 -16.75 -17.45
N GLY A 272 -3.81 -17.56 -17.80
CA GLY A 272 -3.90 -18.93 -17.28
C GLY A 272 -5.29 -19.54 -17.28
N ILE A 273 -5.42 -20.65 -16.54
CA ILE A 273 -6.60 -21.54 -16.49
C ILE A 273 -7.86 -20.81 -15.98
N GLU A 274 -7.71 -19.73 -15.25
CA GLU A 274 -8.80 -18.94 -14.67
C GLU A 274 -9.60 -18.13 -15.70
N GLU A 275 -9.14 -18.02 -16.95
CA GLU A 275 -9.83 -17.27 -18.03
C GLU A 275 -11.25 -17.79 -18.34
N ARG A 276 -11.48 -19.10 -18.13
CA ARG A 276 -12.81 -19.70 -18.37
C ARG A 276 -13.85 -19.31 -17.32
N GLY A 277 -13.43 -18.94 -16.11
CA GLY A 277 -14.31 -18.62 -14.98
C GLY A 277 -14.59 -17.15 -14.81
N ILE A 278 -14.91 -16.78 -13.56
CA ILE A 278 -14.98 -15.40 -13.04
C ILE A 278 -14.04 -15.20 -11.86
N TYR A 279 -12.99 -16.01 -11.77
CA TYR A 279 -11.98 -15.91 -10.70
C TYR A 279 -11.09 -14.69 -10.91
N ARG A 280 -10.67 -14.38 -12.12
CA ARG A 280 -9.85 -13.22 -12.46
C ARG A 280 -10.59 -12.33 -13.46
N ILE A 281 -11.04 -11.18 -12.96
CA ILE A 281 -11.95 -10.28 -13.67
C ILE A 281 -11.59 -8.82 -13.36
N HIS A 282 -12.04 -7.90 -14.22
CA HIS A 282 -11.72 -6.47 -14.11
C HIS A 282 -12.52 -5.73 -13.03
N GLN A 283 -13.69 -6.25 -12.68
CA GLN A 283 -14.57 -5.67 -11.66
C GLN A 283 -15.11 -6.77 -10.77
N PHE A 284 -14.91 -6.63 -9.45
CA PHE A 284 -15.42 -7.54 -8.44
C PHE A 284 -15.74 -6.75 -7.16
N GLU A 285 -16.34 -7.41 -6.19
CA GLU A 285 -16.66 -6.82 -4.90
C GLU A 285 -15.87 -7.49 -3.79
N LYS A 286 -15.50 -6.74 -2.78
CA LYS A 286 -14.66 -7.24 -1.69
C LYS A 286 -15.04 -6.60 -0.35
N GLN A 287 -15.07 -7.43 0.69
CA GLN A 287 -15.00 -6.99 2.08
C GLN A 287 -13.56 -7.10 2.55
N GLU A 288 -13.03 -6.01 3.10
CA GLU A 288 -11.64 -5.87 3.54
C GLU A 288 -11.58 -5.58 5.03
N MET A 289 -10.48 -5.94 5.69
CA MET A 289 -10.14 -5.48 7.04
C MET A 289 -8.82 -4.71 7.02
N ILE A 290 -8.77 -3.59 7.75
CA ILE A 290 -7.64 -2.70 7.86
C ILE A 290 -7.37 -2.42 9.34
N VAL A 291 -6.11 -2.48 9.73
CA VAL A 291 -5.67 -2.12 11.08
C VAL A 291 -4.57 -1.07 11.00
N ILE A 292 -4.72 -0.02 11.83
CA ILE A 292 -3.67 0.95 12.11
C ILE A 292 -3.33 0.81 13.59
N CYS A 293 -2.07 0.50 13.89
CA CYS A 293 -1.65 0.18 15.25
C CYS A 293 -0.25 0.72 15.57
N LYS A 294 0.16 0.53 16.81
CA LYS A 294 1.54 0.77 17.24
C LYS A 294 2.49 -0.26 16.61
N PRO A 295 3.76 0.12 16.36
CA PRO A 295 4.75 -0.79 15.77
C PRO A 295 4.87 -2.13 16.49
N GLU A 296 4.90 -2.13 17.82
CA GLU A 296 5.06 -3.31 18.66
C GLU A 296 3.85 -4.27 18.62
N GLU A 297 2.68 -3.78 18.22
CA GLU A 297 1.44 -4.57 18.15
C GLU A 297 1.22 -5.19 16.77
N SER A 298 1.99 -4.79 15.75
CA SER A 298 1.67 -5.10 14.35
C SER A 298 1.72 -6.61 14.04
N MET A 299 2.62 -7.38 14.63
CA MET A 299 2.67 -8.82 14.41
C MET A 299 1.52 -9.56 15.11
N GLU A 300 1.07 -9.08 16.27
CA GLU A 300 -0.12 -9.64 16.93
C GLU A 300 -1.36 -9.40 16.07
N TRP A 301 -1.53 -8.19 15.54
CA TRP A 301 -2.63 -7.86 14.64
C TRP A 301 -2.57 -8.62 13.31
N PHE A 302 -1.39 -8.82 12.76
CA PHE A 302 -1.20 -9.65 11.58
C PHE A 302 -1.76 -11.07 11.79
N ASN A 303 -1.40 -11.71 12.90
CA ASN A 303 -1.89 -13.04 13.24
C ASN A 303 -3.40 -13.07 13.52
N LYS A 304 -3.96 -12.06 14.19
CA LYS A 304 -5.40 -11.95 14.43
C LYS A 304 -6.18 -11.81 13.11
N MET A 305 -5.75 -10.89 12.24
CA MET A 305 -6.41 -10.64 10.96
C MET A 305 -6.39 -11.89 10.07
N TRP A 306 -5.25 -12.55 9.98
CA TRP A 306 -5.14 -13.83 9.30
C TRP A 306 -6.12 -14.87 9.86
N SER A 307 -6.15 -15.04 11.18
CA SER A 307 -7.03 -16.03 11.82
C SER A 307 -8.52 -15.75 11.54
N TYR A 308 -8.93 -14.50 11.41
CA TYR A 308 -10.31 -14.12 11.11
C TYR A 308 -10.74 -14.56 9.69
N SER A 309 -9.86 -14.42 8.69
CA SER A 309 -10.16 -14.95 7.35
C SER A 309 -10.28 -16.47 7.37
N VAL A 310 -9.37 -17.17 8.01
CA VAL A 310 -9.45 -18.63 8.16
C VAL A 310 -10.74 -19.05 8.88
N GLU A 311 -11.12 -18.34 9.96
CA GLU A 311 -12.36 -18.62 10.72
C GLU A 311 -13.61 -18.41 9.84
N LEU A 312 -13.64 -17.34 9.02
CA LEU A 312 -14.75 -17.07 8.11
C LEU A 312 -14.96 -18.24 7.12
N PHE A 313 -13.90 -18.65 6.42
CA PHE A 313 -14.01 -19.74 5.45
C PHE A 313 -14.37 -21.07 6.10
N ARG A 314 -13.86 -21.35 7.30
CA ARG A 314 -14.24 -22.53 8.09
C ARG A 314 -15.71 -22.50 8.49
N SER A 315 -16.26 -21.32 8.81
CA SER A 315 -17.69 -21.19 9.14
C SER A 315 -18.61 -21.44 7.93
N LEU A 316 -18.05 -21.41 6.72
CA LEU A 316 -18.72 -21.76 5.46
C LEU A 316 -18.44 -23.22 5.03
N ASP A 317 -17.82 -24.04 5.89
CA ASP A 317 -17.38 -25.42 5.61
C ASP A 317 -16.45 -25.53 4.39
N ILE A 318 -15.67 -24.48 4.09
CA ILE A 318 -14.70 -24.46 2.99
C ILE A 318 -13.32 -24.80 3.54
N PRO A 319 -12.69 -25.90 3.07
CA PRO A 319 -11.31 -26.21 3.44
C PRO A 319 -10.35 -25.14 2.92
N VAL A 320 -9.42 -24.72 3.76
CA VAL A 320 -8.42 -23.70 3.42
C VAL A 320 -7.03 -24.13 3.84
N ARG A 321 -6.03 -23.64 3.13
CA ARG A 321 -4.64 -23.65 3.58
C ARG A 321 -4.09 -22.22 3.64
N THR A 322 -3.02 -22.04 4.41
CA THR A 322 -2.27 -20.79 4.48
C THR A 322 -0.87 -21.01 3.95
N LEU A 323 -0.45 -20.16 3.05
CA LEU A 323 0.92 -20.04 2.56
C LEU A 323 1.58 -18.79 3.13
N GLU A 324 2.81 -18.93 3.64
CA GLU A 324 3.67 -17.80 3.91
C GLU A 324 4.38 -17.39 2.62
N CYS A 325 4.15 -16.16 2.18
CA CYS A 325 4.79 -15.64 0.98
C CYS A 325 6.30 -15.53 1.17
N CYS A 326 7.06 -16.04 0.22
CA CYS A 326 8.51 -15.94 0.23
C CYS A 326 9.00 -14.55 -0.18
N SER A 327 10.26 -14.29 0.01
CA SER A 327 10.87 -12.97 -0.17
C SER A 327 10.74 -12.40 -1.60
N GLY A 328 10.76 -13.25 -2.62
CA GLY A 328 10.63 -12.85 -4.03
C GLY A 328 9.19 -12.56 -4.45
N ASP A 329 8.22 -13.21 -3.81
CA ASP A 329 6.79 -13.01 -4.05
C ASP A 329 6.23 -11.78 -3.31
N LEU A 330 6.85 -11.36 -2.20
CA LEU A 330 6.42 -10.20 -1.45
C LEU A 330 6.49 -8.91 -2.29
N ALA A 331 5.38 -8.18 -2.38
CA ALA A 331 5.33 -6.82 -2.93
C ALA A 331 6.29 -5.87 -2.17
N ASP A 332 6.70 -4.77 -2.82
CA ASP A 332 7.76 -3.90 -2.30
C ASP A 332 7.46 -3.28 -0.92
N LEU A 333 6.20 -3.02 -0.60
CA LEU A 333 5.83 -2.38 0.66
C LEU A 333 5.64 -3.38 1.81
N LYS A 334 5.47 -4.67 1.50
CA LYS A 334 5.16 -5.70 2.50
C LYS A 334 6.40 -6.09 3.31
N VAL A 335 6.21 -6.19 4.62
CA VAL A 335 7.18 -6.76 5.58
C VAL A 335 6.99 -8.27 5.67
N LYS A 336 5.73 -8.72 5.70
CA LYS A 336 5.31 -10.13 5.77
C LYS A 336 3.93 -10.28 5.16
N SER A 337 3.65 -11.43 4.54
CA SER A 337 2.33 -11.74 3.99
C SER A 337 2.01 -13.21 4.16
N TYR A 338 0.72 -13.49 4.46
CA TYR A 338 0.12 -14.82 4.38
C TYR A 338 -1.00 -14.81 3.36
N ASP A 339 -0.98 -15.75 2.43
CA ASP A 339 -2.08 -15.98 1.52
C ASP A 339 -2.92 -17.16 2.03
N VAL A 340 -4.24 -16.95 2.10
CA VAL A 340 -5.19 -18.01 2.41
C VAL A 340 -5.77 -18.49 1.10
N GLU A 341 -5.70 -19.81 0.89
CA GLU A 341 -6.20 -20.44 -0.32
C GLU A 341 -7.34 -21.41 0.03
N ALA A 342 -8.42 -21.38 -0.74
CA ALA A 342 -9.56 -22.26 -0.60
C ALA A 342 -9.46 -23.48 -1.54
N TRP A 343 -9.91 -24.64 -1.06
CA TRP A 343 -9.92 -25.85 -1.84
C TRP A 343 -11.01 -25.86 -2.91
N SER A 344 -10.62 -26.11 -4.15
CA SER A 344 -11.56 -26.38 -5.24
C SER A 344 -11.66 -27.87 -5.53
N PRO A 345 -12.76 -28.54 -5.15
CA PRO A 345 -12.94 -29.96 -5.44
C PRO A 345 -13.06 -30.25 -6.95
N LYS A 346 -13.52 -29.26 -7.76
CA LYS A 346 -13.58 -29.40 -9.24
C LYS A 346 -12.18 -29.51 -9.85
N GLN A 347 -11.23 -28.72 -9.35
CA GLN A 347 -9.89 -28.67 -9.94
C GLN A 347 -8.87 -29.51 -9.18
N GLY A 348 -9.23 -29.99 -7.97
CA GLY A 348 -8.31 -30.76 -7.13
C GLY A 348 -7.12 -29.94 -6.65
N LYS A 349 -7.29 -28.60 -6.49
CA LYS A 349 -6.24 -27.70 -6.05
C LYS A 349 -6.80 -26.55 -5.19
N PHE A 350 -5.91 -25.86 -4.50
CA PHE A 350 -6.20 -24.64 -3.77
C PHE A 350 -6.07 -23.42 -4.66
N PHE A 351 -6.83 -22.36 -4.33
CA PHE A 351 -6.81 -21.04 -4.97
C PHE A 351 -6.75 -19.95 -3.92
N GLU A 352 -5.95 -18.93 -4.15
CA GLU A 352 -5.89 -17.76 -3.30
C GLU A 352 -7.25 -17.06 -3.23
N VAL A 353 -7.71 -16.81 -2.00
CA VAL A 353 -8.96 -16.11 -1.69
C VAL A 353 -8.75 -14.90 -0.76
N CYS A 354 -7.64 -14.87 -0.01
CA CYS A 354 -7.26 -13.76 0.86
C CYS A 354 -5.75 -13.58 0.86
N SER A 355 -5.31 -12.33 1.01
CA SER A 355 -3.91 -11.99 1.26
C SER A 355 -3.82 -11.08 2.48
N CYS A 356 -3.24 -11.59 3.57
CA CYS A 356 -3.00 -10.84 4.80
C CYS A 356 -1.61 -10.23 4.77
N SER A 357 -1.52 -8.92 4.95
CA SER A 357 -0.26 -8.19 4.79
C SER A 357 0.05 -7.27 5.97
N ASN A 358 1.29 -7.35 6.45
CA ASN A 358 1.89 -6.35 7.33
C ASN A 358 2.82 -5.46 6.48
N LEU A 359 2.56 -4.16 6.45
CA LEU A 359 3.34 -3.19 5.68
C LEU A 359 4.31 -2.38 6.56
N GLY A 360 4.31 -2.64 7.87
CA GLY A 360 5.10 -1.84 8.80
C GLY A 360 4.74 -0.35 8.69
N ASP A 361 5.72 0.52 8.68
CA ASP A 361 5.55 1.96 8.54
C ASP A 361 5.58 2.46 7.08
N ALA A 362 5.65 1.57 6.08
CA ALA A 362 5.89 1.97 4.70
C ALA A 362 4.83 2.92 4.14
N GLN A 363 3.55 2.62 4.33
CA GLN A 363 2.44 3.49 3.90
C GLN A 363 2.34 4.73 4.81
N ALA A 364 2.48 4.56 6.12
CA ALA A 364 2.43 5.65 7.07
C ALA A 364 3.49 6.71 6.80
N ARG A 365 4.70 6.30 6.42
CA ARG A 365 5.79 7.21 6.06
C ARG A 365 5.51 7.99 4.77
N ARG A 366 4.89 7.35 3.78
CA ARG A 366 4.51 8.00 2.52
C ARG A 366 3.36 8.98 2.68
N LEU A 367 2.40 8.65 3.54
CA LEU A 367 1.15 9.38 3.73
C LEU A 367 1.12 10.28 4.97
N GLY A 368 2.21 10.31 5.76
CA GLY A 368 2.27 11.13 6.96
C GLY A 368 1.34 10.67 8.08
N ILE A 369 1.09 9.37 8.24
CA ILE A 369 0.23 8.81 9.29
C ILE A 369 1.02 8.64 10.57
N ARG A 370 0.75 9.45 11.58
CA ARG A 370 1.55 9.52 12.80
C ARG A 370 0.73 9.25 14.05
N ILE A 371 1.42 8.71 15.04
CA ILE A 371 0.88 8.51 16.39
C ILE A 371 1.46 9.59 17.31
N LYS A 372 0.62 10.13 18.18
CA LYS A 372 1.00 11.02 19.25
C LYS A 372 0.96 10.23 20.57
N GLY A 373 2.13 9.92 21.10
CA GLY A 373 2.30 9.26 22.38
C GLY A 373 1.83 10.09 23.56
N ALA A 374 1.51 9.42 24.66
CA ALA A 374 1.10 10.07 25.90
C ALA A 374 2.20 10.98 26.50
N ASP A 375 3.46 10.66 26.23
CA ASP A 375 4.63 11.44 26.61
C ASP A 375 4.93 12.63 25.68
N GLY A 376 4.11 12.84 24.65
CA GLY A 376 4.30 13.85 23.63
C GLY A 376 5.21 13.43 22.46
N SER A 377 5.73 12.20 22.46
CA SER A 377 6.48 11.64 21.34
C SER A 377 5.61 11.56 20.07
N LYS A 378 6.26 11.57 18.92
CA LYS A 378 5.60 11.44 17.63
C LYS A 378 6.34 10.39 16.81
N TYR A 379 5.61 9.37 16.35
CA TYR A 379 6.17 8.28 15.60
C TYR A 379 5.19 7.80 14.53
N LEU A 380 5.65 6.98 13.58
CA LEU A 380 4.82 6.47 12.51
C LEU A 380 4.00 5.27 12.97
N ALA A 381 2.76 5.20 12.49
CA ALA A 381 1.92 4.03 12.68
C ALA A 381 2.40 2.86 11.82
N HIS A 382 2.05 1.64 12.21
CA HIS A 382 2.06 0.48 11.32
C HIS A 382 0.68 0.27 10.72
N THR A 383 0.65 -0.18 9.46
CA THR A 383 -0.59 -0.46 8.72
C THR A 383 -0.63 -1.91 8.28
N LEU A 384 -1.81 -2.50 8.39
CA LEU A 384 -2.07 -3.88 7.98
C LEU A 384 -3.38 -3.95 7.22
N ASN A 385 -3.46 -4.88 6.29
CA ASN A 385 -4.70 -5.20 5.58
C ASN A 385 -4.85 -6.71 5.41
N ASN A 386 -6.08 -7.14 5.24
CA ASN A 386 -6.40 -8.50 4.83
C ASN A 386 -7.78 -8.54 4.17
N THR A 387 -7.92 -9.38 3.16
CA THR A 387 -9.21 -9.69 2.58
C THR A 387 -10.05 -10.51 3.57
N VAL A 388 -11.29 -10.08 3.79
CA VAL A 388 -12.28 -10.89 4.51
C VAL A 388 -12.86 -11.91 3.54
N VAL A 389 -13.45 -11.42 2.44
CA VAL A 389 -13.95 -12.23 1.32
C VAL A 389 -14.07 -11.40 0.05
N ALA A 390 -13.88 -12.04 -1.09
CA ALA A 390 -14.21 -11.56 -2.43
C ALA A 390 -14.99 -12.67 -3.14
N PRO A 391 -16.35 -12.69 -3.00
CA PRO A 391 -17.18 -13.79 -3.49
C PRO A 391 -17.23 -13.88 -4.99
#